data_451ea3ba29012ffde126d7b1699bc27b
#
_entry.id   451ea3ba29012ffde126d7b1699bc27b
#
_cell.length_a   1.000
_cell.length_b   1.000
_cell.length_c   1.000
_cell.angle_alpha   90.00
_cell.angle_beta   90.00
_cell.angle_gamma   90.00
#
_symmetry.space_group_name_H-M   'P 1'
#
loop_
_entity.id
_entity.type
_entity.pdbx_description
1 polymer ?
#
loop_
_entity_poly.entity_id
_entity_poly.type
_entity_poly.pdbx_seq_one_letter_code
_entity_poly.pdbx_strand_id
1 'polypeptide(L)'
;MNLYLESLGCDKNRVDSEKLLSELLEKYEGAKVTMDPAEADIAIVNTCSFIGPAKEESINTILELAEYKKTGKLQKLIVAGCLVERYKDEIRKELPEIDEIASVKDYVSRLDNQMKRVESGERYTRYLKIAEGCDKYCSYCIIPRLRGHYRSIPMEQIAEEAGQLVLEGAKELILVAQETTLYGTDLYGEKSLHKLLHALGEIEGLEWIRVLYCYPEEIELPLIEEIRDNPKVCHYLDLPIQHSSDRILKAMNRKTRRAELKEKIALLRREIPDICLRTTLITGFPGETEEDLEDVLSFIREERFDRLGVFPYSQEEGTYAANMDNQVPESVKNKRLSRIMELQQEIAFHKAEEQKGRVLKALVVGFDEEESRLVLRSYMDNPDIDSFIYLKGEERAVGDFVCVRIIDTEGYDLIGEYCESSQ
;
A
#
# COMPACT_ATOMS: atom_id res chain seq x y z
N MET A 1 28.16 1.81 -16.80
CA MET A 1 27.84 0.96 -15.62
C MET A 1 26.33 0.87 -15.51
N ASN A 2 25.79 -0.33 -15.39
CA ASN A 2 24.36 -0.60 -15.33
C ASN A 2 23.95 -0.92 -13.89
N LEU A 3 22.94 -0.22 -13.40
CA LEU A 3 22.35 -0.44 -12.07
C LEU A 3 21.01 -1.17 -12.24
N TYR A 4 20.83 -2.26 -11.51
CA TYR A 4 19.56 -2.99 -11.40
C TYR A 4 18.98 -2.79 -10.01
N LEU A 5 17.68 -2.59 -9.92
CA LEU A 5 16.97 -2.44 -8.65
C LEU A 5 15.82 -3.42 -8.56
N GLU A 6 15.83 -4.23 -7.50
CA GLU A 6 14.68 -5.03 -7.09
C GLU A 6 14.08 -4.46 -5.81
N SER A 7 12.81 -4.09 -5.84
CA SER A 7 12.11 -3.50 -4.70
C SER A 7 11.02 -4.43 -4.22
N LEU A 8 11.21 -5.04 -3.05
CA LEU A 8 10.30 -6.00 -2.47
C LEU A 8 9.45 -5.38 -1.36
N GLY A 9 8.27 -5.97 -1.14
CA GLY A 9 7.40 -5.66 -0.02
C GLY A 9 6.41 -4.52 -0.31
N CYS A 10 6.50 -3.41 0.42
CA CYS A 10 5.44 -2.39 0.45
C CYS A 10 5.79 -1.12 -0.33
N ASP A 11 4.77 -0.27 -0.58
CA ASP A 11 4.89 0.98 -1.31
C ASP A 11 5.91 1.96 -0.71
N LYS A 12 6.09 1.93 0.64
CA LYS A 12 7.14 2.71 1.31
C LYS A 12 8.54 2.26 0.91
N ASN A 13 8.75 0.93 0.77
CA ASN A 13 10.00 0.39 0.25
C ASN A 13 10.22 0.82 -1.20
N ARG A 14 9.17 0.87 -2.02
CA ARG A 14 9.25 1.34 -3.41
C ARG A 14 9.74 2.80 -3.47
N VAL A 15 9.15 3.69 -2.67
CA VAL A 15 9.61 5.09 -2.58
C VAL A 15 11.07 5.17 -2.12
N ASP A 16 11.44 4.41 -1.08
CA ASP A 16 12.82 4.37 -0.59
C ASP A 16 13.78 3.86 -1.66
N SER A 17 13.38 2.84 -2.45
CA SER A 17 14.16 2.26 -3.54
C SER A 17 14.43 3.24 -4.66
N GLU A 18 13.41 3.99 -5.10
CA GLU A 18 13.52 5.00 -6.14
C GLU A 18 14.48 6.14 -5.73
N LYS A 19 14.42 6.56 -4.46
CA LYS A 19 15.32 7.56 -3.90
C LYS A 19 16.76 7.01 -3.77
N LEU A 20 16.93 5.78 -3.30
CA LEU A 20 18.23 5.12 -3.19
C LEU A 20 18.90 4.95 -4.56
N LEU A 21 18.13 4.53 -5.56
CA LEU A 21 18.63 4.41 -6.94
C LEU A 21 19.10 5.76 -7.50
N SER A 22 18.36 6.85 -7.21
CA SER A 22 18.75 8.20 -7.60
C SER A 22 20.09 8.62 -6.97
N GLU A 23 20.29 8.35 -5.68
CA GLU A 23 21.58 8.61 -5.01
C GLU A 23 22.75 7.83 -5.66
N LEU A 24 22.51 6.57 -6.04
CA LEU A 24 23.53 5.76 -6.68
C LEU A 24 23.86 6.23 -8.09
N LEU A 25 22.87 6.70 -8.86
CA LEU A 25 23.11 7.31 -10.17
C LEU A 25 23.94 8.60 -10.06
N GLU A 26 23.73 9.39 -9.03
CA GLU A 26 24.55 10.58 -8.75
C GLU A 26 25.97 10.21 -8.31
N LYS A 27 26.12 9.15 -7.50
CA LYS A 27 27.41 8.64 -7.03
C LYS A 27 28.27 8.04 -8.14
N TYR A 28 27.65 7.38 -9.09
CA TYR A 28 28.33 6.70 -10.20
C TYR A 28 28.08 7.43 -11.51
N GLU A 29 28.93 8.42 -11.83
CA GLU A 29 28.80 9.26 -13.02
C GLU A 29 28.70 8.42 -14.31
N GLY A 30 27.70 8.68 -15.13
CA GLY A 30 27.43 7.94 -16.37
C GLY A 30 26.77 6.55 -16.18
N ALA A 31 26.34 6.20 -14.96
CA ALA A 31 25.55 5.01 -14.74
C ALA A 31 24.15 5.11 -15.36
N LYS A 32 23.58 3.96 -15.73
CA LYS A 32 22.22 3.83 -16.29
C LYS A 32 21.47 2.73 -15.57
N VAL A 33 20.15 2.88 -15.51
CA VAL A 33 19.26 1.81 -15.01
C VAL A 33 19.08 0.76 -16.09
N THR A 34 19.11 -0.51 -15.70
CA THR A 34 18.73 -1.66 -16.54
C THR A 34 17.57 -2.40 -15.90
N MET A 35 16.70 -2.95 -16.72
CA MET A 35 15.61 -3.85 -16.29
C MET A 35 16.03 -5.34 -16.35
N ASP A 36 17.18 -5.65 -16.94
CA ASP A 36 17.71 -7.01 -17.01
C ASP A 36 18.82 -7.20 -15.97
N PRO A 37 18.62 -8.05 -14.95
CA PRO A 37 19.63 -8.33 -13.94
C PRO A 37 20.91 -8.95 -14.50
N ALA A 38 20.83 -9.65 -15.65
CA ALA A 38 22.01 -10.23 -16.31
C ALA A 38 22.95 -9.17 -16.90
N GLU A 39 22.44 -7.98 -17.20
CA GLU A 39 23.21 -6.85 -17.73
C GLU A 39 23.72 -5.90 -16.62
N ALA A 40 23.37 -6.16 -15.38
CA ALA A 40 23.75 -5.30 -14.25
C ALA A 40 25.23 -5.43 -13.86
N ASP A 41 25.87 -4.28 -13.65
CA ASP A 41 27.18 -4.21 -12.97
C ASP A 41 27.00 -4.13 -11.44
N ILE A 42 25.93 -3.46 -10.98
CA ILE A 42 25.54 -3.36 -9.58
C ILE A 42 24.04 -3.69 -9.48
N ALA A 43 23.71 -4.63 -8.59
CA ALA A 43 22.32 -4.93 -8.22
C ALA A 43 22.03 -4.44 -6.80
N ILE A 44 20.84 -3.86 -6.61
CA ILE A 44 20.30 -3.42 -5.35
C ILE A 44 19.01 -4.20 -5.07
N VAL A 45 18.92 -4.80 -3.87
CA VAL A 45 17.68 -5.44 -3.38
C VAL A 45 17.20 -4.70 -2.16
N ASN A 46 16.06 -4.04 -2.26
CA ASN A 46 15.38 -3.47 -1.09
C ASN A 46 14.38 -4.48 -0.55
N THR A 47 14.68 -5.04 0.61
CA THR A 47 14.06 -6.24 1.16
C THR A 47 12.91 -5.96 2.11
N CYS A 48 12.02 -6.93 2.26
CA CYS A 48 10.94 -6.96 3.24
C CYS A 48 11.17 -8.05 4.30
N SER A 49 10.72 -7.82 5.54
CA SER A 49 10.74 -8.82 6.61
C SER A 49 9.51 -8.76 7.51
N PHE A 50 8.41 -8.25 6.96
CA PHE A 50 7.19 -8.02 7.74
C PHE A 50 6.53 -9.33 8.16
N ILE A 51 6.47 -10.31 7.27
CA ILE A 51 5.92 -11.66 7.50
C ILE A 51 6.83 -12.74 6.92
N GLY A 52 6.64 -14.00 7.34
CA GLY A 52 7.44 -15.15 6.90
C GLY A 52 7.62 -15.24 5.38
N PRO A 53 6.55 -15.28 4.57
CA PRO A 53 6.67 -15.34 3.11
C PRO A 53 7.50 -14.20 2.50
N ALA A 54 7.36 -12.97 3.00
CA ALA A 54 8.16 -11.84 2.49
C ALA A 54 9.65 -11.95 2.85
N LYS A 55 9.99 -12.64 3.94
CA LYS A 55 11.39 -12.98 4.28
C LYS A 55 11.96 -14.01 3.30
N GLU A 56 11.20 -15.06 3.01
CA GLU A 56 11.59 -16.11 2.05
C GLU A 56 11.78 -15.51 0.66
N GLU A 57 10.85 -14.71 0.17
CA GLU A 57 10.97 -13.98 -1.08
C GLU A 57 12.25 -13.13 -1.11
N SER A 58 12.51 -12.34 -0.08
CA SER A 58 13.69 -11.50 0.00
C SER A 58 15.00 -12.31 -0.04
N ILE A 59 15.06 -13.42 0.68
CA ILE A 59 16.25 -14.31 0.68
C ILE A 59 16.44 -14.95 -0.69
N ASN A 60 15.39 -15.49 -1.29
CA ASN A 60 15.43 -16.12 -2.60
C ASN A 60 15.91 -15.13 -3.68
N THR A 61 15.36 -13.92 -3.70
CA THR A 61 15.78 -12.85 -4.62
C THR A 61 17.26 -12.50 -4.46
N ILE A 62 17.76 -12.40 -3.22
CA ILE A 62 19.18 -12.16 -2.96
C ILE A 62 20.03 -13.30 -3.56
N LEU A 63 19.64 -14.55 -3.32
CA LEU A 63 20.38 -15.72 -3.82
C LEU A 63 20.34 -15.80 -5.35
N GLU A 64 19.20 -15.56 -5.98
CA GLU A 64 19.05 -15.50 -7.43
C GLU A 64 19.97 -14.44 -8.06
N LEU A 65 19.97 -13.23 -7.51
CA LEU A 65 20.84 -12.15 -8.00
C LEU A 65 22.32 -12.45 -7.74
N ALA A 66 22.65 -13.12 -6.64
CA ALA A 66 24.04 -13.52 -6.37
C ALA A 66 24.61 -14.49 -7.43
N GLU A 67 23.76 -15.31 -8.08
CA GLU A 67 24.21 -16.18 -9.17
C GLU A 67 24.74 -15.39 -10.38
N TYR A 68 24.28 -14.17 -10.64
CA TYR A 68 24.82 -13.32 -11.70
C TYR A 68 26.26 -12.84 -11.44
N LYS A 69 26.77 -12.95 -10.21
CA LYS A 69 28.21 -12.75 -9.92
C LYS A 69 29.07 -13.85 -10.49
N LYS A 70 28.51 -15.06 -10.68
CA LYS A 70 29.21 -16.21 -11.23
C LYS A 70 29.01 -16.33 -12.75
N THR A 71 27.82 -16.01 -13.23
CA THR A 71 27.37 -16.30 -14.62
C THR A 71 27.19 -15.04 -15.46
N GLY A 72 27.10 -13.86 -14.86
CA GLY A 72 26.81 -12.57 -15.51
C GLY A 72 27.92 -11.54 -15.33
N LYS A 73 27.53 -10.29 -15.41
CA LYS A 73 28.41 -9.12 -15.29
C LYS A 73 28.43 -8.53 -13.87
N LEU A 74 27.59 -9.04 -12.97
CA LEU A 74 27.38 -8.45 -11.65
C LEU A 74 28.67 -8.42 -10.82
N GLN A 75 29.12 -7.21 -10.49
CA GLN A 75 30.33 -6.99 -9.70
C GLN A 75 30.00 -6.70 -8.23
N LYS A 76 28.81 -6.13 -7.96
CA LYS A 76 28.42 -5.70 -6.63
C LYS A 76 26.94 -5.96 -6.37
N LEU A 77 26.65 -6.64 -5.25
CA LEU A 77 25.31 -6.87 -4.73
C LEU A 77 25.12 -6.07 -3.43
N ILE A 78 24.18 -5.12 -3.46
CA ILE A 78 23.80 -4.29 -2.33
C ILE A 78 22.45 -4.75 -1.82
N VAL A 79 22.36 -5.06 -0.53
CA VAL A 79 21.09 -5.44 0.10
C VAL A 79 20.68 -4.40 1.13
N ALA A 80 19.46 -3.87 0.98
CA ALA A 80 18.89 -2.84 1.81
C ALA A 80 17.55 -3.29 2.41
N GLY A 81 16.99 -2.51 3.31
CA GLY A 81 15.60 -2.65 3.75
C GLY A 81 15.37 -3.35 5.07
N CYS A 82 14.13 -3.79 5.27
CA CYS A 82 13.66 -4.29 6.56
C CYS A 82 14.30 -5.61 6.98
N LEU A 83 14.63 -6.50 6.04
CA LEU A 83 15.29 -7.77 6.36
C LEU A 83 16.68 -7.52 6.95
N VAL A 84 17.43 -6.60 6.33
CA VAL A 84 18.75 -6.19 6.82
C VAL A 84 18.66 -5.53 8.19
N GLU A 85 17.69 -4.65 8.41
CA GLU A 85 17.49 -4.02 9.73
C GLU A 85 17.25 -5.06 10.83
N ARG A 86 16.53 -6.14 10.48
CA ARG A 86 16.13 -7.18 11.44
C ARG A 86 17.21 -8.21 11.72
N TYR A 87 18.00 -8.59 10.71
CA TYR A 87 18.90 -9.74 10.72
C TYR A 87 20.31 -9.42 10.22
N LYS A 88 20.81 -8.22 10.49
CA LYS A 88 22.07 -7.70 9.93
C LYS A 88 23.25 -8.63 10.10
N ASP A 89 23.42 -9.19 11.30
CA ASP A 89 24.60 -10.03 11.64
C ASP A 89 24.46 -11.44 11.04
N GLU A 90 23.25 -11.99 11.06
CA GLU A 90 22.96 -13.29 10.44
C GLU A 90 23.15 -13.23 8.91
N ILE A 91 22.63 -12.19 8.28
CA ILE A 91 22.77 -11.99 6.82
C ILE A 91 24.24 -11.90 6.43
N ARG A 92 25.06 -11.14 7.16
CA ARG A 92 26.52 -11.04 6.89
C ARG A 92 27.23 -12.36 7.01
N LYS A 93 26.79 -13.22 7.91
CA LYS A 93 27.41 -14.51 8.15
C LYS A 93 26.97 -15.58 7.15
N GLU A 94 25.67 -15.63 6.85
CA GLU A 94 25.06 -16.73 6.08
C GLU A 94 25.03 -16.43 4.56
N LEU A 95 25.13 -15.13 4.16
CA LEU A 95 25.08 -14.70 2.76
C LEU A 95 26.37 -13.91 2.38
N PRO A 96 27.52 -14.59 2.28
CA PRO A 96 28.81 -13.94 2.00
C PRO A 96 28.89 -13.35 0.58
N GLU A 97 27.93 -13.65 -0.30
CA GLU A 97 27.82 -13.08 -1.65
C GLU A 97 27.45 -11.59 -1.64
N ILE A 98 26.91 -11.08 -0.53
CA ILE A 98 26.52 -9.68 -0.39
C ILE A 98 27.75 -8.82 -0.15
N ASP A 99 27.97 -7.80 -0.98
CA ASP A 99 29.13 -6.91 -0.87
C ASP A 99 28.84 -5.72 0.06
N GLU A 100 27.61 -5.22 0.07
CA GLU A 100 27.22 -4.06 0.89
C GLU A 100 25.83 -4.25 1.49
N ILE A 101 25.70 -3.88 2.76
CA ILE A 101 24.46 -3.93 3.50
C ILE A 101 24.11 -2.52 3.98
N ALA A 102 22.90 -2.05 3.64
CA ALA A 102 22.32 -0.80 4.09
C ALA A 102 21.07 -1.04 4.92
N SER A 103 21.14 -0.84 6.24
CA SER A 103 19.94 -0.95 7.09
C SER A 103 19.02 0.25 6.92
N VAL A 104 17.73 0.07 7.24
CA VAL A 104 16.73 1.15 7.15
C VAL A 104 17.19 2.40 7.91
N LYS A 105 17.74 2.24 9.10
CA LYS A 105 18.27 3.35 9.94
C LYS A 105 19.43 4.09 9.29
N ASP A 106 20.21 3.42 8.45
CA ASP A 106 21.37 4.02 7.80
C ASP A 106 20.96 5.01 6.70
N TYR A 107 19.80 4.83 6.05
CA TYR A 107 19.42 5.63 4.89
C TYR A 107 18.09 6.38 4.99
N VAL A 108 17.09 5.90 5.75
CA VAL A 108 15.73 6.48 5.70
C VAL A 108 15.71 7.98 6.00
N SER A 109 16.36 8.43 7.09
CA SER A 109 16.37 9.87 7.44
C SER A 109 17.08 10.74 6.41
N ARG A 110 18.04 10.17 5.65
CA ARG A 110 18.70 10.85 4.54
C ARG A 110 17.78 10.93 3.32
N LEU A 111 17.12 9.80 2.97
CA LEU A 111 16.19 9.73 1.84
C LEU A 111 14.93 10.57 2.05
N ASP A 112 14.47 10.76 3.29
CA ASP A 112 13.33 11.64 3.57
C ASP A 112 13.59 13.10 3.12
N ASN A 113 14.84 13.53 3.10
CA ASN A 113 15.26 14.84 2.60
C ASN A 113 15.62 14.85 1.10
N GLN A 114 15.57 13.71 0.42
CA GLN A 114 15.86 13.59 -1.00
C GLN A 114 14.61 13.80 -1.83
N MET A 115 14.64 14.79 -2.72
CA MET A 115 13.53 15.10 -3.64
C MET A 115 13.59 14.28 -4.92
N LYS A 116 14.80 14.01 -5.43
CA LYS A 116 14.97 13.29 -6.68
C LYS A 116 14.68 11.80 -6.53
N ARG A 117 13.95 11.26 -7.47
CA ARG A 117 13.58 9.85 -7.55
C ARG A 117 13.78 9.34 -8.96
N VAL A 118 14.16 8.08 -9.07
CA VAL A 118 14.16 7.37 -10.35
C VAL A 118 12.83 6.64 -10.46
N GLU A 119 12.17 6.79 -11.59
CA GLU A 119 10.93 6.10 -11.88
C GLU A 119 11.13 4.58 -11.89
N SER A 120 10.29 3.87 -11.13
CA SER A 120 10.26 2.41 -11.04
C SER A 120 8.86 1.85 -11.30
N GLY A 121 8.12 2.43 -12.24
CA GLY A 121 6.77 1.99 -12.57
C GLY A 121 6.04 3.00 -13.45
N GLU A 122 4.73 3.04 -13.33
CA GLU A 122 3.89 3.88 -14.17
C GLU A 122 4.03 5.36 -13.81
N ARG A 123 4.29 6.20 -14.82
CA ARG A 123 4.48 7.64 -14.61
C ARG A 123 3.26 8.34 -14.06
N TYR A 124 2.08 7.92 -14.53
CA TYR A 124 0.82 8.60 -14.22
C TYR A 124 0.32 8.31 -12.78
N THR A 125 0.82 7.26 -12.11
CA THR A 125 0.51 6.94 -10.72
C THR A 125 1.80 6.86 -9.91
N ARG A 126 1.94 7.69 -8.87
CA ARG A 126 3.14 7.74 -8.06
C ARG A 126 2.79 7.69 -6.56
N TYR A 127 3.57 6.89 -5.83
CA TYR A 127 3.48 6.85 -4.37
C TYR A 127 4.25 8.02 -3.76
N LEU A 128 3.67 8.65 -2.74
CA LEU A 128 4.26 9.79 -2.02
C LEU A 128 4.30 9.47 -0.52
N LYS A 129 5.50 9.29 0.01
CA LYS A 129 5.69 8.98 1.43
C LYS A 129 5.57 10.26 2.24
N ILE A 130 4.63 10.31 3.20
CA ILE A 130 4.34 11.50 4.02
C ILE A 130 4.85 11.41 5.46
N ALA A 131 5.13 10.19 5.93
CA ALA A 131 5.70 9.94 7.25
C ALA A 131 6.43 8.60 7.28
N GLU A 132 7.24 8.39 8.32
CA GLU A 132 8.01 7.18 8.57
C GLU A 132 7.86 6.75 10.03
N GLY A 133 7.88 5.42 10.28
CA GLY A 133 7.79 4.86 11.62
C GLY A 133 6.35 4.78 12.15
N CYS A 134 6.16 4.18 13.33
CA CYS A 134 4.85 4.03 13.96
C CYS A 134 4.96 3.80 15.45
N ASP A 135 4.17 4.54 16.25
CA ASP A 135 4.10 4.45 17.71
C ASP A 135 2.83 3.75 18.23
N LYS A 136 2.10 3.02 17.38
CA LYS A 136 0.88 2.29 17.79
C LYS A 136 1.20 1.02 18.59
N TYR A 137 2.35 0.40 18.40
CA TYR A 137 2.79 -0.82 19.10
C TYR A 137 1.74 -1.93 19.12
N CYS A 138 1.08 -2.17 17.97
CA CYS A 138 0.20 -3.33 17.81
C CYS A 138 0.96 -4.61 18.15
N SER A 139 0.36 -5.52 18.92
CA SER A 139 1.06 -6.66 19.51
C SER A 139 1.64 -7.66 18.49
N TYR A 140 1.11 -7.68 17.28
CA TYR A 140 1.55 -8.51 16.15
C TYR A 140 2.61 -7.83 15.26
N CYS A 141 2.88 -6.55 15.46
CA CYS A 141 3.61 -5.72 14.49
C CYS A 141 5.06 -5.47 14.92
N ILE A 142 5.98 -5.68 13.98
CA ILE A 142 7.42 -5.47 14.17
C ILE A 142 7.87 -4.06 13.73
N ILE A 143 7.03 -3.29 13.06
CA ILE A 143 7.36 -2.00 12.45
C ILE A 143 8.04 -1.00 13.40
N PRO A 144 7.58 -0.79 14.65
CA PRO A 144 8.25 0.14 15.57
C PRO A 144 9.74 -0.17 15.80
N ARG A 145 10.11 -1.45 15.72
CA ARG A 145 11.52 -1.88 15.88
C ARG A 145 12.32 -1.67 14.60
N LEU A 146 11.70 -1.84 13.43
CA LEU A 146 12.37 -1.76 12.13
C LEU A 146 12.47 -0.31 11.63
N ARG A 147 11.38 0.46 11.75
CA ARG A 147 11.23 1.79 11.18
C ARG A 147 11.32 2.92 12.20
N GLY A 148 11.33 2.58 13.50
CA GLY A 148 11.46 3.52 14.61
C GLY A 148 10.18 4.29 14.92
N HIS A 149 10.36 5.40 15.66
CA HIS A 149 9.29 6.29 16.07
C HIS A 149 8.65 7.00 14.88
N TYR A 150 7.38 7.35 15.05
CA TYR A 150 6.64 8.12 14.07
C TYR A 150 7.28 9.48 13.80
N ARG A 151 7.46 9.81 12.55
CA ARG A 151 8.05 11.07 12.10
C ARG A 151 7.41 11.51 10.79
N SER A 152 6.70 12.63 10.80
CA SER A 152 6.15 13.28 9.61
C SER A 152 7.23 13.94 8.76
N ILE A 153 7.03 13.98 7.44
CA ILE A 153 7.81 14.81 6.51
C ILE A 153 7.15 16.19 6.48
N PRO A 154 7.92 17.31 6.48
CA PRO A 154 7.34 18.65 6.41
C PRO A 154 6.42 18.85 5.20
N MET A 155 5.30 19.54 5.38
CA MET A 155 4.28 19.72 4.34
C MET A 155 4.83 20.41 3.08
N GLU A 156 5.66 21.39 3.25
CA GLU A 156 6.30 22.14 2.17
C GLU A 156 7.18 21.23 1.30
N GLN A 157 7.88 20.29 1.96
CA GLN A 157 8.73 19.33 1.28
C GLN A 157 7.90 18.30 0.49
N ILE A 158 6.79 17.83 1.08
CA ILE A 158 5.88 16.90 0.40
C ILE A 158 5.24 17.60 -0.81
N ALA A 159 4.83 18.85 -0.66
CA ALA A 159 4.22 19.63 -1.75
C ALA A 159 5.22 19.88 -2.90
N GLU A 160 6.49 20.15 -2.57
CA GLU A 160 7.55 20.30 -3.58
C GLU A 160 7.82 18.99 -4.32
N GLU A 161 7.96 17.85 -3.60
CA GLU A 161 8.12 16.52 -4.21
C GLU A 161 6.91 16.16 -5.08
N ALA A 162 5.69 16.42 -4.60
CA ALA A 162 4.45 16.22 -5.35
C ALA A 162 4.42 17.04 -6.65
N GLY A 163 4.77 18.32 -6.58
CA GLY A 163 4.85 19.20 -7.74
C GLY A 163 5.85 18.69 -8.79
N GLN A 164 7.01 18.21 -8.35
CA GLN A 164 7.99 17.61 -9.25
C GLN A 164 7.46 16.34 -9.92
N LEU A 165 6.81 15.43 -9.16
CA LEU A 165 6.22 14.22 -9.71
C LEU A 165 5.12 14.53 -10.76
N VAL A 166 4.31 15.57 -10.52
CA VAL A 166 3.28 16.01 -11.48
C VAL A 166 3.91 16.58 -12.74
N LEU A 167 4.99 17.37 -12.63
CA LEU A 167 5.75 17.84 -13.79
C LEU A 167 6.37 16.70 -14.60
N GLU A 168 6.70 15.60 -13.97
CA GLU A 168 7.20 14.36 -14.61
C GLU A 168 6.08 13.51 -15.21
N GLY A 169 4.81 13.86 -15.01
CA GLY A 169 3.65 13.22 -15.62
C GLY A 169 2.71 12.47 -14.67
N ALA A 170 2.90 12.58 -13.35
CA ALA A 170 1.97 11.99 -12.39
C ALA A 170 0.60 12.69 -12.48
N LYS A 171 -0.45 11.90 -12.58
CA LYS A 171 -1.85 12.32 -12.53
C LYS A 171 -2.56 11.82 -11.27
N GLU A 172 -2.04 10.77 -10.66
CA GLU A 172 -2.48 10.23 -9.38
C GLU A 172 -1.31 10.19 -8.39
N LEU A 173 -1.51 10.72 -7.18
CA LEU A 173 -0.60 10.57 -6.06
C LEU A 173 -1.26 9.71 -4.97
N ILE A 174 -0.54 8.68 -4.53
CA ILE A 174 -0.98 7.78 -3.46
C ILE A 174 -0.14 8.07 -2.21
N LEU A 175 -0.78 8.64 -1.20
CA LEU A 175 -0.13 9.00 0.05
C LEU A 175 0.07 7.76 0.92
N VAL A 176 1.30 7.51 1.31
CA VAL A 176 1.68 6.33 2.10
C VAL A 176 2.52 6.69 3.32
N ALA A 177 2.27 5.96 4.40
CA ALA A 177 3.08 5.90 5.62
C ALA A 177 2.77 4.57 6.32
N GLN A 178 3.37 4.30 7.47
CA GLN A 178 2.92 3.19 8.33
C GLN A 178 1.60 3.53 9.03
N GLU A 179 1.34 4.82 9.19
CA GLU A 179 0.12 5.43 9.71
C GLU A 179 -0.02 6.82 9.08
N THR A 180 -1.02 7.05 8.26
CA THR A 180 -1.20 8.33 7.55
C THR A 180 -2.06 9.33 8.32
N THR A 181 -3.02 8.85 9.11
CA THR A 181 -4.00 9.70 9.81
C THR A 181 -3.42 10.52 10.96
N LEU A 182 -2.23 10.16 11.47
CA LEU A 182 -1.50 10.94 12.48
C LEU A 182 -0.59 12.02 11.88
N TYR A 183 -0.57 12.20 10.56
CA TYR A 183 0.30 13.16 9.90
C TYR A 183 0.24 14.55 10.55
N GLY A 184 1.41 15.08 10.87
CA GLY A 184 1.60 16.42 11.43
C GLY A 184 1.57 16.50 12.96
N THR A 185 1.14 15.46 13.66
CA THR A 185 1.03 15.51 15.14
C THR A 185 2.35 15.79 15.83
N ASP A 186 3.45 15.28 15.30
CA ASP A 186 4.83 15.47 15.80
C ASP A 186 5.46 16.80 15.37
N LEU A 187 5.10 17.33 14.19
CA LEU A 187 5.63 18.58 13.65
C LEU A 187 4.81 19.81 14.02
N TYR A 188 3.48 19.69 13.99
CA TYR A 188 2.58 20.84 14.11
C TYR A 188 1.74 20.79 15.40
N GLY A 189 1.84 19.69 16.19
CA GLY A 189 1.07 19.50 17.41
C GLY A 189 -0.42 19.15 17.18
N GLU A 190 -0.82 18.91 15.94
CA GLU A 190 -2.19 18.55 15.54
C GLU A 190 -2.20 17.62 14.33
N LYS A 191 -3.29 16.87 14.14
CA LYS A 191 -3.51 16.06 12.93
C LYS A 191 -3.71 16.99 11.74
N SER A 192 -2.82 16.93 10.77
CA SER A 192 -2.74 17.88 9.65
C SER A 192 -2.90 17.24 8.27
N LEU A 193 -3.36 15.97 8.20
CA LEU A 193 -3.55 15.30 6.91
C LEU A 193 -4.55 16.05 6.01
N HIS A 194 -5.65 16.55 6.56
CA HIS A 194 -6.60 17.38 5.79
C HIS A 194 -5.97 18.63 5.18
N LYS A 195 -5.04 19.29 5.90
CA LYS A 195 -4.31 20.46 5.37
C LYS A 195 -3.35 20.07 4.26
N LEU A 196 -2.71 18.91 4.40
CA LEU A 196 -1.84 18.38 3.35
C LEU A 196 -2.64 18.04 2.10
N LEU A 197 -3.79 17.36 2.23
CA LEU A 197 -4.67 17.05 1.09
C LEU A 197 -5.14 18.30 0.38
N HIS A 198 -5.52 19.34 1.14
CA HIS A 198 -5.89 20.63 0.59
C HIS A 198 -4.74 21.25 -0.22
N ALA A 199 -3.55 21.34 0.34
CA ALA A 199 -2.37 21.90 -0.34
C ALA A 199 -1.99 21.10 -1.60
N LEU A 200 -2.07 19.78 -1.57
CA LEU A 200 -1.83 18.93 -2.74
C LEU A 200 -2.93 19.08 -3.80
N GLY A 201 -4.17 19.32 -3.39
CA GLY A 201 -5.30 19.61 -4.27
C GLY A 201 -5.11 20.84 -5.17
N GLU A 202 -4.32 21.82 -4.72
CA GLU A 202 -4.02 23.04 -5.49
C GLU A 202 -3.00 22.80 -6.63
N ILE A 203 -2.33 21.64 -6.67
CA ILE A 203 -1.31 21.35 -7.70
C ILE A 203 -2.01 21.18 -9.05
N GLU A 204 -1.69 22.04 -10.03
CA GLU A 204 -2.21 21.97 -11.39
C GLU A 204 -1.69 20.71 -12.10
N GLY A 205 -2.56 20.01 -12.84
CA GLY A 205 -2.23 18.76 -13.54
C GLY A 205 -2.40 17.48 -12.69
N LEU A 206 -2.54 17.60 -11.38
CA LEU A 206 -2.91 16.48 -10.52
C LEU A 206 -4.44 16.24 -10.61
N GLU A 207 -4.83 14.99 -10.80
CA GLU A 207 -6.22 14.59 -10.99
C GLU A 207 -6.78 13.78 -9.81
N TRP A 208 -5.94 12.95 -9.17
CA TRP A 208 -6.31 12.11 -8.04
C TRP A 208 -5.28 12.12 -6.91
N ILE A 209 -5.80 12.15 -5.69
CA ILE A 209 -5.05 11.95 -4.44
C ILE A 209 -5.73 10.82 -3.69
N ARG A 210 -5.01 9.75 -3.43
CA ARG A 210 -5.47 8.58 -2.67
C ARG A 210 -4.73 8.47 -1.35
N VAL A 211 -5.44 8.08 -0.28
CA VAL A 211 -4.83 7.89 1.05
C VAL A 211 -4.93 6.42 1.44
N LEU A 212 -3.79 5.82 1.81
CA LEU A 212 -3.72 4.46 2.32
C LEU A 212 -3.27 4.44 3.79
N TYR A 213 -3.47 3.30 4.44
CA TYR A 213 -3.01 3.03 5.82
C TYR A 213 -3.62 3.96 6.87
N CYS A 214 -4.94 4.14 6.87
CA CYS A 214 -5.68 4.96 7.81
C CYS A 214 -6.12 4.17 9.05
N TYR A 215 -5.89 4.71 10.24
CA TYR A 215 -6.43 4.12 11.45
C TYR A 215 -7.82 4.70 11.76
N PRO A 216 -8.86 3.86 11.94
CA PRO A 216 -10.24 4.33 12.13
C PRO A 216 -10.40 5.31 13.27
N GLU A 217 -9.72 5.07 14.40
CA GLU A 217 -9.79 5.91 15.59
C GLU A 217 -9.22 7.32 15.39
N GLU A 218 -8.35 7.50 14.42
CA GLU A 218 -7.67 8.76 14.18
C GLU A 218 -8.39 9.68 13.17
N ILE A 219 -9.41 9.15 12.49
CA ILE A 219 -10.18 9.92 11.50
C ILE A 219 -11.13 10.89 12.23
N GLU A 220 -11.02 12.17 11.92
CA GLU A 220 -11.82 13.27 12.48
C GLU A 220 -12.58 14.01 11.38
N LEU A 221 -13.58 14.82 11.77
CA LEU A 221 -14.43 15.55 10.83
C LEU A 221 -13.67 16.39 9.81
N PRO A 222 -12.61 17.16 10.15
CA PRO A 222 -11.88 17.94 9.15
C PRO A 222 -11.30 17.09 8.01
N LEU A 223 -10.85 15.86 8.30
CA LEU A 223 -10.37 14.94 7.27
C LEU A 223 -11.53 14.42 6.41
N ILE A 224 -12.66 14.10 7.00
CA ILE A 224 -13.87 13.64 6.29
C ILE A 224 -14.38 14.74 5.35
N GLU A 225 -14.42 15.97 5.84
CA GLU A 225 -14.83 17.15 5.06
C GLU A 225 -13.90 17.38 3.87
N GLU A 226 -12.58 17.32 4.07
CA GLU A 226 -11.62 17.49 2.99
C GLU A 226 -11.74 16.37 1.93
N ILE A 227 -11.94 15.10 2.36
CA ILE A 227 -12.16 13.99 1.41
C ILE A 227 -13.45 14.20 0.61
N ARG A 228 -14.54 14.65 1.26
CA ARG A 228 -15.82 14.91 0.61
C ARG A 228 -15.78 16.06 -0.38
N ASP A 229 -15.15 17.18 0.01
CA ASP A 229 -15.30 18.47 -0.66
C ASP A 229 -14.18 18.75 -1.69
N ASN A 230 -13.02 18.09 -1.57
CA ASN A 230 -11.92 18.22 -2.50
C ASN A 230 -12.07 17.25 -3.68
N PRO A 231 -12.37 17.73 -4.91
CA PRO A 231 -12.69 16.88 -6.06
C PRO A 231 -11.51 16.03 -6.56
N LYS A 232 -10.28 16.32 -6.10
CA LYS A 232 -9.11 15.51 -6.43
C LYS A 232 -8.86 14.38 -5.44
N VAL A 233 -9.43 14.44 -4.24
CA VAL A 233 -9.28 13.37 -3.25
C VAL A 233 -10.25 12.24 -3.58
N CYS A 234 -9.72 11.06 -3.80
CA CYS A 234 -10.54 9.87 -4.05
C CYS A 234 -11.45 9.58 -2.85
N HIS A 235 -12.74 9.36 -3.08
CA HIS A 235 -13.66 8.83 -2.08
C HIS A 235 -13.33 7.36 -1.79
N TYR A 236 -12.13 7.13 -1.28
CA TYR A 236 -11.55 5.83 -0.99
C TYR A 236 -10.73 5.92 0.30
N LEU A 237 -10.97 5.01 1.23
CA LEU A 237 -10.17 4.89 2.45
C LEU A 237 -9.78 3.44 2.70
N ASP A 238 -8.48 3.20 2.88
CA ASP A 238 -7.95 1.94 3.40
C ASP A 238 -7.89 2.01 4.92
N LEU A 239 -8.79 1.24 5.56
CA LEU A 239 -9.04 1.20 7.01
C LEU A 239 -8.73 -0.18 7.58
N PRO A 240 -7.47 -0.54 7.86
CA PRO A 240 -7.11 -1.86 8.39
C PRO A 240 -7.59 -2.03 9.84
N ILE A 241 -8.83 -2.50 10.01
CA ILE A 241 -9.44 -2.72 11.33
C ILE A 241 -8.85 -3.91 12.08
N GLN A 242 -8.27 -4.88 11.35
CA GLN A 242 -7.61 -6.10 11.79
C GLN A 242 -8.55 -7.16 12.38
N HIS A 243 -9.55 -6.79 13.17
CA HIS A 243 -10.54 -7.68 13.76
C HIS A 243 -11.79 -6.90 14.20
N SER A 244 -12.90 -7.58 14.54
CA SER A 244 -14.12 -6.96 15.09
C SER A 244 -14.40 -7.31 16.55
N SER A 245 -13.89 -8.46 17.05
CA SER A 245 -14.08 -8.85 18.46
C SER A 245 -13.27 -7.94 19.37
N ASP A 246 -13.93 -7.31 20.35
CA ASP A 246 -13.32 -6.42 21.33
C ASP A 246 -12.22 -7.11 22.14
N ARG A 247 -12.38 -8.40 22.41
CA ARG A 247 -11.41 -9.21 23.13
C ARG A 247 -10.12 -9.34 22.33
N ILE A 248 -10.23 -9.64 21.05
CA ILE A 248 -9.08 -9.79 20.14
C ILE A 248 -8.46 -8.43 19.83
N LEU A 249 -9.23 -7.40 19.56
CA LEU A 249 -8.73 -6.02 19.36
C LEU A 249 -7.91 -5.55 20.58
N LYS A 250 -8.38 -5.83 21.79
CA LYS A 250 -7.63 -5.53 23.01
C LYS A 250 -6.31 -6.32 23.09
N ALA A 251 -6.31 -7.61 22.73
CA ALA A 251 -5.12 -8.45 22.72
C ALA A 251 -4.13 -8.01 21.62
N MET A 252 -4.62 -7.50 20.48
CA MET A 252 -3.85 -6.88 19.41
C MET A 252 -3.29 -5.49 19.79
N ASN A 253 -3.61 -4.96 20.98
CA ASN A 253 -3.31 -3.58 21.41
C ASN A 253 -3.93 -2.51 20.50
N ARG A 254 -5.08 -2.81 19.87
CA ARG A 254 -5.87 -1.84 19.13
C ARG A 254 -6.69 -0.98 20.09
N LYS A 255 -6.83 0.30 19.76
CA LYS A 255 -7.56 1.26 20.63
C LYS A 255 -9.05 1.29 20.35
N THR A 256 -9.46 0.90 19.16
CA THR A 256 -10.87 0.80 18.74
C THR A 256 -11.60 -0.40 19.32
N ARG A 257 -12.92 -0.26 19.40
CA ARG A 257 -13.88 -1.31 19.77
C ARG A 257 -14.89 -1.48 18.63
N ARG A 258 -15.60 -2.63 18.62
CA ARG A 258 -16.63 -2.95 17.61
C ARG A 258 -17.64 -1.81 17.42
N ALA A 259 -18.17 -1.27 18.51
CA ALA A 259 -19.15 -0.18 18.45
C ALA A 259 -18.57 1.09 17.81
N GLU A 260 -17.35 1.47 18.18
CA GLU A 260 -16.64 2.64 17.63
C GLU A 260 -16.32 2.46 16.14
N LEU A 261 -15.95 1.24 15.71
CA LEU A 261 -15.76 0.91 14.29
C LEU A 261 -17.07 1.11 13.51
N LYS A 262 -18.19 0.59 14.00
CA LYS A 262 -19.52 0.76 13.38
C LYS A 262 -19.91 2.23 13.27
N GLU A 263 -19.76 3.00 14.35
CA GLU A 263 -20.04 4.43 14.37
C GLU A 263 -19.19 5.19 13.34
N LYS A 264 -17.90 4.85 13.23
CA LYS A 264 -16.99 5.48 12.28
C LYS A 264 -17.36 5.15 10.83
N ILE A 265 -17.64 3.87 10.52
CA ILE A 265 -18.08 3.45 9.20
C ILE A 265 -19.40 4.10 8.81
N ALA A 266 -20.36 4.14 9.73
CA ALA A 266 -21.65 4.81 9.52
C ALA A 266 -21.48 6.32 9.29
N LEU A 267 -20.59 6.97 10.03
CA LEU A 267 -20.24 8.39 9.84
C LEU A 267 -19.67 8.63 8.44
N LEU A 268 -18.67 7.84 8.02
CA LEU A 268 -18.03 7.97 6.71
C LEU A 268 -19.05 7.83 5.58
N ARG A 269 -19.91 6.82 5.62
CA ARG A 269 -20.95 6.58 4.60
C ARG A 269 -22.05 7.65 4.58
N ARG A 270 -22.34 8.25 5.74
CA ARG A 270 -23.30 9.35 5.81
C ARG A 270 -22.75 10.63 5.20
N GLU A 271 -21.50 10.96 5.50
CA GLU A 271 -20.84 12.19 5.02
C GLU A 271 -20.38 12.09 3.58
N ILE A 272 -19.98 10.88 3.13
CA ILE A 272 -19.49 10.60 1.78
C ILE A 272 -20.26 9.37 1.25
N PRO A 273 -21.46 9.56 0.65
CA PRO A 273 -22.34 8.43 0.30
C PRO A 273 -21.79 7.43 -0.70
N ASP A 274 -20.85 7.84 -1.53
CA ASP A 274 -20.18 7.00 -2.55
C ASP A 274 -18.78 6.53 -2.12
N ILE A 275 -18.44 6.64 -0.83
CA ILE A 275 -17.12 6.22 -0.35
C ILE A 275 -16.90 4.73 -0.53
N CYS A 276 -15.75 4.38 -1.09
CA CYS A 276 -15.23 3.02 -1.16
C CYS A 276 -14.39 2.74 0.10
N LEU A 277 -14.82 1.82 0.92
CA LEU A 277 -14.13 1.41 2.14
C LEU A 277 -13.39 0.08 1.91
N ARG A 278 -12.06 0.16 1.96
CA ARG A 278 -11.18 -1.00 2.00
C ARG A 278 -10.80 -1.33 3.43
N THR A 279 -10.71 -2.60 3.76
CA THR A 279 -10.21 -3.04 5.08
C THR A 279 -9.29 -4.24 4.98
N THR A 280 -8.54 -4.45 6.05
CA THR A 280 -7.68 -5.61 6.23
C THR A 280 -7.99 -6.27 7.57
N LEU A 281 -8.06 -7.61 7.56
CA LEU A 281 -8.26 -8.44 8.73
C LEU A 281 -7.09 -9.39 8.94
N ILE A 282 -6.88 -9.77 10.19
CA ILE A 282 -5.97 -10.85 10.60
C ILE A 282 -6.81 -11.94 11.24
N THR A 283 -6.75 -13.17 10.72
CA THR A 283 -7.40 -14.33 11.29
C THR A 283 -6.40 -15.29 11.93
N GLY A 284 -6.84 -16.03 12.94
CA GLY A 284 -5.98 -16.96 13.68
C GLY A 284 -4.98 -16.27 14.59
N PHE A 285 -5.31 -15.08 15.10
CA PHE A 285 -4.55 -14.40 16.14
C PHE A 285 -4.51 -15.27 17.42
N PRO A 286 -3.43 -15.26 18.23
CA PRO A 286 -3.34 -16.07 19.43
C PRO A 286 -4.56 -15.93 20.34
N GLY A 287 -5.17 -17.07 20.68
CA GLY A 287 -6.38 -17.14 21.49
C GLY A 287 -7.69 -16.82 20.76
N GLU A 288 -7.69 -16.57 19.46
CA GLU A 288 -8.93 -16.41 18.67
C GLU A 288 -9.75 -17.71 18.68
N THR A 289 -11.03 -17.62 19.02
CA THR A 289 -11.97 -18.73 19.09
C THR A 289 -12.89 -18.79 17.89
N GLU A 290 -13.75 -19.81 17.80
CA GLU A 290 -14.79 -19.88 16.76
C GLU A 290 -15.86 -18.79 16.94
N GLU A 291 -16.15 -18.42 18.20
CA GLU A 291 -17.07 -17.31 18.49
C GLU A 291 -16.55 -15.97 17.99
N ASP A 292 -15.24 -15.72 18.11
CA ASP A 292 -14.61 -14.52 17.55
C ASP A 292 -14.68 -14.50 16.03
N LEU A 293 -14.53 -15.65 15.37
CA LEU A 293 -14.70 -15.75 13.92
C LEU A 293 -16.14 -15.46 13.51
N GLU A 294 -17.14 -16.02 14.21
CA GLU A 294 -18.57 -15.71 13.92
C GLU A 294 -18.86 -14.22 14.13
N ASP A 295 -18.25 -13.59 15.13
CA ASP A 295 -18.33 -12.15 15.33
C ASP A 295 -17.78 -11.36 14.12
N VAL A 296 -16.62 -11.77 13.57
CA VAL A 296 -16.04 -11.18 12.34
C VAL A 296 -16.96 -11.38 11.16
N LEU A 297 -17.48 -12.58 10.94
CA LEU A 297 -18.40 -12.86 9.83
C LEU A 297 -19.69 -12.04 9.93
N SER A 298 -20.25 -11.90 11.15
CA SER A 298 -21.40 -11.02 11.40
C SER A 298 -21.08 -9.56 11.07
N PHE A 299 -19.91 -9.08 11.51
CA PHE A 299 -19.48 -7.71 11.26
C PHE A 299 -19.32 -7.42 9.76
N ILE A 300 -18.72 -8.34 9.01
CA ILE A 300 -18.55 -8.21 7.54
C ILE A 300 -19.92 -8.17 6.84
N ARG A 301 -20.88 -9.03 7.26
CA ARG A 301 -22.25 -9.01 6.69
C ARG A 301 -22.98 -7.69 6.96
N GLU A 302 -22.79 -7.14 8.15
CA GLU A 302 -23.42 -5.87 8.56
C GLU A 302 -22.80 -4.68 7.84
N GLU A 303 -21.46 -4.60 7.82
CA GLU A 303 -20.74 -3.44 7.30
C GLU A 303 -20.48 -3.48 5.79
N ARG A 304 -20.51 -4.66 5.14
CA ARG A 304 -20.39 -4.80 3.68
C ARG A 304 -19.27 -3.93 3.10
N PHE A 305 -18.02 -4.24 3.44
CA PHE A 305 -16.87 -3.53 2.89
C PHE A 305 -16.79 -3.69 1.37
N ASP A 306 -16.39 -2.62 0.67
CA ASP A 306 -16.23 -2.64 -0.78
C ASP A 306 -15.02 -3.49 -1.19
N ARG A 307 -13.95 -3.38 -0.43
CA ARG A 307 -12.71 -4.17 -0.59
C ARG A 307 -12.29 -4.74 0.76
N LEU A 308 -11.88 -6.00 0.81
CA LEU A 308 -11.42 -6.64 2.03
C LEU A 308 -10.31 -7.65 1.72
N GLY A 309 -9.18 -7.50 2.38
CA GLY A 309 -8.13 -8.50 2.43
C GLY A 309 -8.08 -9.17 3.80
N VAL A 310 -7.80 -10.48 3.84
CA VAL A 310 -7.57 -11.19 5.09
C VAL A 310 -6.25 -11.93 5.03
N PHE A 311 -5.49 -11.87 6.12
CA PHE A 311 -4.21 -12.55 6.26
C PHE A 311 -4.24 -13.51 7.45
N PRO A 312 -3.65 -14.71 7.32
CA PRO A 312 -3.40 -15.54 8.48
C PRO A 312 -2.36 -14.83 9.36
N TYR A 313 -2.56 -14.89 10.68
CA TYR A 313 -1.58 -14.37 11.63
C TYR A 313 -0.22 -15.04 11.43
N SER A 314 0.81 -14.24 11.19
CA SER A 314 2.20 -14.68 11.12
C SER A 314 2.87 -14.49 12.48
N GLN A 315 3.43 -15.56 13.04
CA GLN A 315 4.13 -15.53 14.33
C GLN A 315 5.54 -14.95 14.14
N GLU A 316 5.65 -13.64 14.22
CA GLU A 316 6.89 -12.91 13.95
C GLU A 316 7.72 -12.71 15.23
N GLU A 317 8.92 -13.27 15.26
CA GLU A 317 9.84 -13.10 16.39
C GLU A 317 10.07 -11.63 16.72
N GLY A 318 10.22 -11.35 18.01
CA GLY A 318 10.37 -9.97 18.49
C GLY A 318 9.07 -9.20 18.64
N THR A 319 7.92 -9.75 18.21
CA THR A 319 6.60 -9.17 18.51
C THR A 319 6.06 -9.70 19.83
N TYR A 320 5.16 -8.95 20.47
CA TYR A 320 4.52 -9.40 21.71
C TYR A 320 3.65 -10.64 21.46
N ALA A 321 2.86 -10.63 20.38
CA ALA A 321 1.95 -11.73 20.04
C ALA A 321 2.66 -13.05 19.74
N ALA A 322 3.93 -13.02 19.29
CA ALA A 322 4.70 -14.25 19.06
C ALA A 322 4.93 -15.07 20.32
N ASN A 323 4.92 -14.42 21.50
CA ASN A 323 5.14 -15.06 22.80
C ASN A 323 3.84 -15.30 23.58
N MET A 324 2.68 -15.02 22.97
CA MET A 324 1.38 -15.30 23.60
C MET A 324 1.10 -16.79 23.56
N ASP A 325 0.44 -17.30 24.61
CA ASP A 325 -0.12 -18.64 24.64
C ASP A 325 -1.26 -18.80 23.64
N ASN A 326 -1.70 -20.06 23.44
CA ASN A 326 -2.83 -20.38 22.56
C ASN A 326 -2.66 -19.95 21.10
N GLN A 327 -1.47 -20.16 20.55
CA GLN A 327 -1.21 -20.01 19.12
C GLN A 327 -2.17 -20.90 18.31
N VAL A 328 -2.78 -20.32 17.28
CA VAL A 328 -3.73 -21.04 16.42
C VAL A 328 -2.98 -21.84 15.36
N PRO A 329 -3.29 -23.14 15.16
CA PRO A 329 -2.65 -23.95 14.12
C PRO A 329 -2.89 -23.39 12.70
N GLU A 330 -1.91 -23.53 11.80
CA GLU A 330 -2.00 -23.04 10.41
C GLU A 330 -3.22 -23.59 9.65
N SER A 331 -3.55 -24.86 9.84
CA SER A 331 -4.74 -25.46 9.22
C SER A 331 -6.05 -24.78 9.64
N VAL A 332 -6.12 -24.30 10.88
CA VAL A 332 -7.28 -23.55 11.39
C VAL A 332 -7.30 -22.12 10.83
N LYS A 333 -6.14 -21.45 10.81
CA LYS A 333 -6.02 -20.11 10.21
C LYS A 333 -6.49 -20.11 8.74
N ASN A 334 -6.00 -21.06 7.94
CA ASN A 334 -6.35 -21.17 6.53
C ASN A 334 -7.84 -21.49 6.32
N LYS A 335 -8.43 -22.34 7.16
CA LYS A 335 -9.87 -22.62 7.11
C LYS A 335 -10.71 -21.38 7.44
N ARG A 336 -10.30 -20.59 8.43
CA ARG A 336 -10.96 -19.33 8.78
C ARG A 336 -10.82 -18.29 7.69
N LEU A 337 -9.62 -18.18 7.12
CA LEU A 337 -9.36 -17.31 5.96
C LEU A 337 -10.32 -17.61 4.81
N SER A 338 -10.46 -18.90 4.42
CA SER A 338 -11.38 -19.29 3.35
C SER A 338 -12.81 -18.85 3.64
N ARG A 339 -13.31 -19.05 4.86
CA ARG A 339 -14.68 -18.66 5.25
C ARG A 339 -14.91 -17.14 5.15
N ILE A 340 -13.91 -16.34 5.57
CA ILE A 340 -13.99 -14.88 5.45
C ILE A 340 -13.98 -14.45 3.98
N MET A 341 -13.09 -15.04 3.18
CA MET A 341 -12.97 -14.68 1.76
C MET A 341 -14.18 -15.12 0.94
N GLU A 342 -14.77 -16.28 1.22
CA GLU A 342 -16.02 -16.72 0.60
C GLU A 342 -17.16 -15.73 0.85
N LEU A 343 -17.34 -15.30 2.10
CA LEU A 343 -18.34 -14.28 2.43
C LEU A 343 -18.06 -12.93 1.76
N GLN A 344 -16.80 -12.51 1.75
CA GLN A 344 -16.43 -11.24 1.12
C GLN A 344 -16.60 -11.29 -0.40
N GLN A 345 -16.36 -12.42 -1.03
CA GLN A 345 -16.61 -12.61 -2.46
C GLN A 345 -18.08 -12.36 -2.81
N GLU A 346 -19.01 -12.95 -2.04
CA GLU A 346 -20.46 -12.70 -2.23
C GLU A 346 -20.80 -11.22 -2.11
N ILE A 347 -20.24 -10.54 -1.09
CA ILE A 347 -20.45 -9.10 -0.88
C ILE A 347 -19.85 -8.29 -2.03
N ALA A 348 -18.64 -8.60 -2.47
CA ALA A 348 -17.96 -7.88 -3.54
C ALA A 348 -18.72 -8.01 -4.88
N PHE A 349 -19.25 -9.20 -5.21
CA PHE A 349 -20.07 -9.38 -6.41
C PHE A 349 -21.36 -8.55 -6.34
N HIS A 350 -22.05 -8.52 -5.21
CA HIS A 350 -23.20 -7.65 -5.04
C HIS A 350 -22.84 -6.16 -5.18
N LYS A 351 -21.70 -5.75 -4.60
CA LYS A 351 -21.20 -4.38 -4.71
C LYS A 351 -20.83 -4.00 -6.15
N ALA A 352 -20.28 -4.93 -6.93
CA ALA A 352 -20.03 -4.74 -8.34
C ALA A 352 -21.35 -4.56 -9.12
N GLU A 353 -22.35 -5.40 -8.87
CA GLU A 353 -23.70 -5.27 -9.48
C GLU A 353 -24.36 -3.90 -9.16
N GLU A 354 -24.18 -3.38 -7.94
CA GLU A 354 -24.68 -2.05 -7.53
C GLU A 354 -24.06 -0.90 -8.35
N GLN A 355 -22.93 -1.13 -9.08
CA GLN A 355 -22.31 -0.10 -9.92
C GLN A 355 -22.98 0.05 -11.28
N LYS A 356 -23.80 -0.91 -11.73
CA LYS A 356 -24.45 -0.85 -13.05
C LYS A 356 -25.27 0.42 -13.22
N GLY A 357 -25.11 1.07 -14.36
CA GLY A 357 -25.73 2.36 -14.68
C GLY A 357 -24.99 3.60 -14.17
N ARG A 358 -24.04 3.46 -13.27
CA ARG A 358 -23.21 4.59 -12.81
C ARG A 358 -22.26 5.05 -13.91
N VAL A 359 -22.00 6.34 -13.88
CA VAL A 359 -21.00 6.98 -14.75
C VAL A 359 -19.79 7.32 -13.88
N LEU A 360 -18.63 6.82 -14.28
CA LEU A 360 -17.39 6.96 -13.53
C LEU A 360 -16.31 7.64 -14.38
N LYS A 361 -15.51 8.50 -13.73
CA LYS A 361 -14.20 8.91 -14.26
C LYS A 361 -13.24 7.75 -14.04
N ALA A 362 -12.57 7.30 -15.08
CA ALA A 362 -11.65 6.17 -15.03
C ALA A 362 -10.30 6.51 -15.69
N LEU A 363 -9.24 5.99 -15.09
CA LEU A 363 -7.86 6.14 -15.55
C LEU A 363 -7.49 4.93 -16.41
N VAL A 364 -7.01 5.14 -17.62
CA VAL A 364 -6.47 4.08 -18.49
C VAL A 364 -5.14 3.60 -17.91
N VAL A 365 -5.06 2.32 -17.60
CA VAL A 365 -3.87 1.69 -17.01
C VAL A 365 -3.24 0.63 -17.90
N GLY A 366 -3.91 0.23 -18.98
CA GLY A 366 -3.38 -0.74 -19.93
C GLY A 366 -4.35 -1.07 -21.04
N PHE A 367 -3.93 -1.99 -21.90
CA PHE A 367 -4.71 -2.58 -22.96
C PHE A 367 -4.53 -4.10 -22.96
N ASP A 368 -5.61 -4.83 -22.93
CA ASP A 368 -5.67 -6.27 -23.06
C ASP A 368 -5.78 -6.62 -24.55
N GLU A 369 -4.67 -7.07 -25.15
CA GLU A 369 -4.58 -7.39 -26.57
C GLU A 369 -5.43 -8.61 -26.93
N GLU A 370 -5.58 -9.62 -26.04
CA GLU A 370 -6.31 -10.85 -26.30
C GLU A 370 -7.81 -10.58 -26.46
N GLU A 371 -8.38 -9.77 -25.56
CA GLU A 371 -9.80 -9.42 -25.55
C GLU A 371 -10.10 -8.10 -26.29
N SER A 372 -9.05 -7.41 -26.79
CA SER A 372 -9.15 -6.10 -27.46
C SER A 372 -9.96 -5.09 -26.62
N ARG A 373 -9.55 -4.92 -25.36
CA ARG A 373 -10.23 -4.05 -24.40
C ARG A 373 -9.24 -3.20 -23.59
N LEU A 374 -9.64 -1.98 -23.31
CA LEU A 374 -8.93 -1.12 -22.37
C LEU A 374 -9.08 -1.66 -20.95
N VAL A 375 -8.00 -1.53 -20.16
CA VAL A 375 -7.97 -1.81 -18.74
C VAL A 375 -7.92 -0.47 -18.01
N LEU A 376 -8.89 -0.22 -17.14
CA LEU A 376 -9.04 1.05 -16.45
C LEU A 376 -9.22 0.85 -14.95
N ARG A 377 -8.92 1.89 -14.16
CA ARG A 377 -9.25 1.96 -12.73
C ARG A 377 -10.14 3.18 -12.46
N SER A 378 -11.05 3.04 -11.51
CA SER A 378 -11.80 4.15 -10.96
C SER A 378 -11.18 4.67 -9.64
N TYR A 379 -11.80 5.70 -9.06
CA TYR A 379 -11.43 6.15 -7.71
C TYR A 379 -11.58 5.04 -6.64
N MET A 380 -12.39 4.02 -6.91
CA MET A 380 -12.63 2.89 -6.00
C MET A 380 -11.52 1.83 -6.00
N ASP A 381 -10.52 1.97 -6.89
CA ASP A 381 -9.57 0.89 -7.15
C ASP A 381 -8.14 1.37 -6.95
N ASN A 382 -7.48 0.82 -5.93
CA ASN A 382 -6.04 1.02 -5.72
C ASN A 382 -5.25 0.14 -6.70
N PRO A 383 -4.15 0.64 -7.29
CA PRO A 383 -3.33 -0.16 -8.21
C PRO A 383 -2.86 -1.46 -7.53
N ASP A 384 -2.72 -2.50 -8.35
CA ASP A 384 -2.13 -3.81 -8.04
C ASP A 384 -2.92 -4.70 -7.06
N ILE A 385 -3.95 -4.18 -6.37
CA ILE A 385 -4.66 -4.91 -5.31
C ILE A 385 -6.18 -4.90 -5.39
N ASP A 386 -6.77 -4.01 -6.18
CA ASP A 386 -8.23 -3.92 -6.35
C ASP A 386 -8.63 -4.29 -7.79
N SER A 387 -9.89 -4.06 -8.15
CA SER A 387 -10.51 -4.48 -9.42
C SER A 387 -10.18 -3.53 -10.56
N PHE A 388 -10.57 -3.95 -11.78
CA PHE A 388 -10.48 -3.15 -12.99
C PHE A 388 -11.85 -2.86 -13.58
N ILE A 389 -11.87 -1.91 -14.52
CA ILE A 389 -12.96 -1.68 -15.44
C ILE A 389 -12.47 -2.05 -16.83
N TYR A 390 -13.16 -2.94 -17.52
CA TYR A 390 -12.87 -3.30 -18.90
C TYR A 390 -13.81 -2.58 -19.86
N LEU A 391 -13.23 -2.00 -20.90
CA LEU A 391 -13.96 -1.23 -21.90
C LEU A 391 -13.57 -1.69 -23.29
N LYS A 392 -14.52 -2.22 -24.09
CA LYS A 392 -14.26 -2.53 -25.50
C LYS A 392 -14.05 -1.25 -26.29
N GLY A 393 -12.97 -1.18 -27.08
CA GLY A 393 -12.68 -0.02 -27.87
C GLY A 393 -11.26 -0.01 -28.42
N GLU A 394 -10.90 1.11 -29.06
CA GLU A 394 -9.58 1.32 -29.57
C GLU A 394 -8.59 1.61 -28.43
N GLU A 395 -7.33 1.25 -28.61
CA GLU A 395 -6.23 1.56 -27.71
C GLU A 395 -6.16 3.07 -27.44
N ARG A 396 -5.94 3.42 -26.18
CA ARG A 396 -5.72 4.80 -25.73
C ARG A 396 -4.45 4.92 -24.94
N ALA A 397 -3.93 6.13 -24.85
CA ALA A 397 -2.73 6.36 -24.08
C ALA A 397 -2.94 6.05 -22.60
N VAL A 398 -2.05 5.24 -22.06
CA VAL A 398 -1.99 4.95 -20.63
C VAL A 398 -1.77 6.25 -19.86
N GLY A 399 -2.52 6.44 -18.78
CA GLY A 399 -2.54 7.69 -18.04
C GLY A 399 -3.65 8.68 -18.47
N ASP A 400 -4.43 8.38 -19.53
CA ASP A 400 -5.58 9.20 -19.88
C ASP A 400 -6.79 8.91 -18.98
N PHE A 401 -7.55 9.97 -18.72
CA PHE A 401 -8.85 9.84 -18.04
C PHE A 401 -9.98 9.80 -19.05
N VAL A 402 -10.91 8.90 -18.84
CA VAL A 402 -12.11 8.73 -19.68
C VAL A 402 -13.36 8.66 -18.82
N CYS A 403 -14.48 9.01 -19.42
CA CYS A 403 -15.80 8.83 -18.83
C CYS A 403 -16.36 7.47 -19.24
N VAL A 404 -16.77 6.65 -18.26
CA VAL A 404 -17.25 5.28 -18.49
C VAL A 404 -18.58 5.08 -17.78
N ARG A 405 -19.59 4.58 -18.54
CA ARG A 405 -20.85 4.08 -17.96
C ARG A 405 -20.67 2.59 -17.70
N ILE A 406 -20.91 2.15 -16.47
CA ILE A 406 -20.87 0.73 -16.13
C ILE A 406 -22.13 0.05 -16.65
N ILE A 407 -21.96 -1.01 -17.46
CA ILE A 407 -23.05 -1.74 -18.10
C ILE A 407 -23.20 -3.18 -17.59
N ASP A 408 -22.11 -3.79 -17.14
CA ASP A 408 -22.10 -5.17 -16.65
C ASP A 408 -20.96 -5.43 -15.67
N THR A 409 -20.83 -6.65 -15.19
CA THR A 409 -19.78 -7.10 -14.26
C THR A 409 -19.18 -8.43 -14.71
N GLU A 410 -17.90 -8.65 -14.39
CA GLU A 410 -17.19 -9.91 -14.61
C GLU A 410 -16.47 -10.30 -13.31
N GLY A 411 -17.19 -11.01 -12.40
CA GLY A 411 -16.66 -11.32 -11.07
C GLY A 411 -16.47 -10.08 -10.21
N TYR A 412 -15.23 -9.73 -9.92
CA TYR A 412 -14.87 -8.51 -9.17
C TYR A 412 -14.79 -7.27 -10.06
N ASP A 413 -14.61 -7.47 -11.36
CA ASP A 413 -14.36 -6.41 -12.32
C ASP A 413 -15.64 -5.86 -12.92
N LEU A 414 -15.55 -4.66 -13.46
CA LEU A 414 -16.66 -3.95 -14.09
C LEU A 414 -16.48 -3.94 -15.60
N ILE A 415 -17.60 -3.98 -16.34
CA ILE A 415 -17.64 -3.79 -17.78
C ILE A 415 -18.28 -2.45 -18.07
N GLY A 416 -17.61 -1.64 -18.89
CA GLY A 416 -18.08 -0.30 -19.22
C GLY A 416 -18.24 -0.03 -20.72
N GLU A 417 -18.88 1.08 -21.01
CA GLU A 417 -18.92 1.70 -22.32
C GLU A 417 -18.55 3.19 -22.23
N TYR A 418 -18.06 3.77 -23.31
CA TYR A 418 -17.78 5.20 -23.35
C TYR A 418 -19.07 6.00 -23.13
N CYS A 419 -18.96 7.05 -22.33
CA CYS A 419 -19.99 8.06 -22.25
C CYS A 419 -19.39 9.44 -22.56
N GLU A 420 -20.17 10.31 -23.19
CA GLU A 420 -19.81 11.72 -23.29
C GLU A 420 -19.81 12.30 -21.86
N SER A 421 -18.74 13.00 -21.49
CA SER A 421 -18.70 13.73 -20.22
C SER A 421 -19.90 14.69 -20.22
N SER A 422 -20.84 14.46 -19.31
CA SER A 422 -21.80 15.52 -18.97
C SER A 422 -20.98 16.69 -18.44
N GLN A 423 -20.88 17.78 -19.19
CA GLN A 423 -20.25 19.03 -18.80
C GLN A 423 -20.86 19.59 -17.54
#